data_0d7a2a5a1c3164d501f8a1ea5431e0bb
#
_entry.id   0d7a2a5a1c3164d501f8a1ea5431e0bb
#
_cell.length_a   1.000
_cell.length_b   1.000
_cell.length_c   1.000
_cell.angle_alpha   90.00
_cell.angle_beta   90.00
_cell.angle_gamma   90.00
#
_symmetry.space_group_name_H-M   'P 1'
#
loop_
_entity.id
_entity.type
_entity.pdbx_description
1 polymer ?
#
loop_
_entity_poly.entity_id
_entity_poly.type
_entity_poly.pdbx_seq_one_letter_code
_entity_poly.pdbx_strand_id
1 'polypeptide(L)'
;MTIIVNIITKCIFIKILLYRRWSRNQYHKDRRQIILHSLIDRLQSGASIGSIRSMEQQKLSLITSPNWLDYELLDSGNLRKFERFGPYRFIRPEPQAMWQPRVAEAAWVADGVFVPGKNDQEDGEGGGWQLSNRLPPSWQMSYQSLRFLARPTPFRHLGFFPEQAAHWDWCAEAITSFIHMHKRPPRILNLFAYSGLASLHAAAAGAEVTHLDASKKAVAQAFENRDLCGMQDAPIRFITDDATRFVERELRRNKTYDGIILDPPKYGRGPKGEFWRIEDDLTPLLQKCRQLLSIDALFMVLTIYAIRASSLAAHYALADMLVDMGGSLASGELAVQESPPKIGQTGILQAEMQARYVAQANFARWRSARR
;
A
#
# COMPACT_ATOMS: atom_id res chain seq x y z
N MET A 1 -20.42 -15.95 -41.68
CA MET A 1 -20.26 -16.54 -40.32
C MET A 1 -19.37 -17.80 -40.35
N THR A 2 -19.43 -18.66 -41.31
CA THR A 2 -18.69 -19.91 -41.39
C THR A 2 -17.16 -19.76 -41.57
N ILE A 3 -16.68 -18.70 -42.22
CA ILE A 3 -15.25 -18.43 -42.45
C ILE A 3 -14.51 -18.00 -41.22
N ILE A 4 -15.14 -17.18 -40.34
CA ILE A 4 -14.55 -16.69 -39.08
C ILE A 4 -14.37 -17.83 -38.09
N VAL A 5 -15.34 -18.74 -37.99
CA VAL A 5 -15.24 -19.93 -37.12
C VAL A 5 -14.09 -20.84 -37.54
N ASN A 6 -13.85 -20.99 -38.84
CA ASN A 6 -12.76 -21.84 -39.35
C ASN A 6 -11.36 -21.24 -39.10
N ILE A 7 -11.23 -19.91 -39.10
CA ILE A 7 -9.95 -19.23 -38.80
C ILE A 7 -9.64 -19.32 -37.28
N ILE A 8 -10.63 -19.12 -36.44
CA ILE A 8 -10.46 -19.23 -34.97
C ILE A 8 -10.09 -20.66 -34.58
N THR A 9 -10.74 -21.67 -35.18
CA THR A 9 -10.43 -23.08 -34.90
C THR A 9 -9.02 -23.46 -35.36
N LYS A 10 -8.54 -22.96 -36.52
CA LYS A 10 -7.17 -23.17 -36.98
C LYS A 10 -6.13 -22.46 -36.12
N CYS A 11 -6.39 -21.24 -35.66
CA CYS A 11 -5.48 -20.51 -34.75
C CYS A 11 -5.36 -21.17 -33.38
N ILE A 12 -6.44 -21.74 -32.85
CA ILE A 12 -6.43 -22.49 -31.58
C ILE A 12 -5.64 -23.80 -31.78
N PHE A 13 -5.82 -24.49 -32.90
CA PHE A 13 -5.11 -25.76 -33.18
C PHE A 13 -3.59 -25.55 -33.36
N ILE A 14 -3.18 -24.47 -33.99
CA ILE A 14 -1.75 -24.13 -34.17
C ILE A 14 -1.12 -23.74 -32.83
N LYS A 15 -1.81 -22.98 -31.98
CA LYS A 15 -1.33 -22.67 -30.63
C LYS A 15 -1.20 -23.92 -29.75
N ILE A 16 -2.12 -24.86 -29.83
CA ILE A 16 -2.05 -26.14 -29.10
C ILE A 16 -0.88 -26.99 -29.56
N LEU A 17 -0.57 -27.02 -30.86
CA LEU A 17 0.56 -27.77 -31.42
C LEU A 17 1.92 -27.15 -31.06
N LEU A 18 2.03 -25.85 -31.09
CA LEU A 18 3.25 -25.13 -30.66
C LEU A 18 3.52 -25.30 -29.17
N TYR A 19 2.49 -25.40 -28.38
CA TYR A 19 2.58 -25.54 -26.92
C TYR A 19 2.98 -26.95 -26.46
N ARG A 20 2.70 -27.99 -27.25
CA ARG A 20 3.13 -29.39 -26.99
C ARG A 20 4.64 -29.57 -27.04
N ARG A 21 5.36 -28.68 -27.69
CA ARG A 21 6.82 -28.81 -27.92
C ARG A 21 7.67 -28.18 -26.79
N TRP A 22 7.06 -27.50 -25.79
CA TRP A 22 7.83 -26.63 -24.84
C TRP A 22 7.72 -26.96 -23.33
N SER A 23 7.08 -28.01 -22.87
CA SER A 23 7.00 -28.26 -21.42
C SER A 23 7.33 -29.70 -20.99
N ARG A 24 8.49 -29.83 -20.34
CA ARG A 24 8.90 -31.03 -19.56
C ARG A 24 8.77 -30.69 -18.05
N ASN A 25 7.58 -30.56 -17.50
CA ASN A 25 7.45 -30.54 -16.04
C ASN A 25 6.10 -31.12 -15.58
N GLN A 26 6.14 -32.16 -14.76
CA GLN A 26 5.02 -33.05 -14.37
C GLN A 26 3.93 -32.30 -13.56
N TYR A 27 4.32 -31.32 -12.74
CA TYR A 27 3.42 -30.60 -11.81
C TYR A 27 2.37 -29.71 -12.50
N HIS A 28 2.60 -29.31 -13.73
CA HIS A 28 1.68 -28.47 -14.50
C HIS A 28 0.69 -29.26 -15.38
N LYS A 29 0.82 -30.58 -15.49
CA LYS A 29 -0.06 -31.40 -16.34
C LYS A 29 -1.47 -31.52 -15.76
N ASP A 30 -1.62 -31.75 -14.48
CA ASP A 30 -2.92 -32.08 -13.88
C ASP A 30 -3.87 -30.86 -13.83
N ARG A 31 -3.38 -29.66 -13.52
CA ARG A 31 -4.21 -28.45 -13.58
C ARG A 31 -4.66 -28.10 -15.00
N ARG A 32 -3.87 -28.40 -15.99
CA ARG A 32 -4.19 -28.10 -17.42
C ARG A 32 -5.25 -29.03 -17.98
N GLN A 33 -5.27 -30.28 -17.57
CA GLN A 33 -6.31 -31.22 -17.95
C GLN A 33 -7.68 -30.80 -17.38
N ILE A 34 -7.73 -30.32 -16.15
CA ILE A 34 -8.97 -29.86 -15.53
C ILE A 34 -9.52 -28.62 -16.23
N ILE A 35 -8.66 -27.64 -16.57
CA ILE A 35 -9.09 -26.42 -17.28
C ILE A 35 -9.53 -26.76 -18.71
N LEU A 36 -8.84 -27.67 -19.41
CA LEU A 36 -9.18 -28.07 -20.76
C LEU A 36 -10.51 -28.84 -20.81
N HIS A 37 -10.75 -29.77 -19.88
CA HIS A 37 -12.03 -30.47 -19.76
C HIS A 37 -13.19 -29.51 -19.46
N SER A 38 -13.00 -28.57 -18.49
CA SER A 38 -14.00 -27.55 -18.17
C SER A 38 -14.32 -26.62 -19.35
N LEU A 39 -13.34 -26.31 -20.22
CA LEU A 39 -13.55 -25.53 -21.43
C LEU A 39 -14.26 -26.35 -22.53
N ILE A 40 -13.93 -27.62 -22.69
CA ILE A 40 -14.55 -28.52 -23.67
C ILE A 40 -16.02 -28.79 -23.28
N ASP A 41 -16.29 -29.04 -22.02
CA ASP A 41 -17.65 -29.24 -21.50
C ASP A 41 -18.54 -28.02 -21.69
N ARG A 42 -18.00 -26.80 -21.49
CA ARG A 42 -18.71 -25.53 -21.77
C ARG A 42 -18.96 -25.29 -23.25
N LEU A 43 -18.10 -25.77 -24.15
CA LEU A 43 -18.27 -25.66 -25.58
C LEU A 43 -19.29 -26.69 -26.12
N GLN A 44 -19.38 -27.88 -25.49
CA GLN A 44 -20.32 -28.95 -25.88
C GLN A 44 -21.73 -28.72 -25.32
N SER A 45 -21.88 -28.00 -24.22
CA SER A 45 -23.19 -27.73 -23.60
C SER A 45 -24.04 -26.68 -24.31
N GLY A 46 -23.60 -26.13 -25.47
CA GLY A 46 -24.39 -25.15 -26.23
C GLY A 46 -24.73 -23.85 -25.47
N ALA A 47 -24.02 -23.58 -24.35
CA ALA A 47 -24.17 -22.34 -23.63
C ALA A 47 -23.86 -21.19 -24.59
N SER A 48 -24.86 -20.42 -24.94
CA SER A 48 -24.79 -19.18 -25.70
C SER A 48 -23.54 -18.43 -25.24
N ILE A 49 -22.65 -18.10 -26.17
CA ILE A 49 -21.58 -17.14 -25.93
C ILE A 49 -22.30 -15.85 -25.54
N GLY A 50 -22.48 -15.68 -24.23
CA GLY A 50 -23.11 -14.50 -23.66
C GLY A 50 -22.45 -13.29 -24.28
N SER A 51 -23.27 -12.31 -24.63
CA SER A 51 -22.90 -11.02 -25.18
C SER A 51 -21.49 -10.63 -24.82
N ILE A 52 -20.70 -10.20 -25.80
CA ILE A 52 -19.43 -9.51 -25.58
C ILE A 52 -19.71 -8.50 -24.45
N ARG A 53 -19.29 -8.84 -23.22
CA ARG A 53 -19.35 -7.89 -22.11
C ARG A 53 -18.62 -6.67 -22.64
N SER A 54 -19.34 -5.55 -22.69
CA SER A 54 -18.72 -4.25 -22.93
C SER A 54 -17.47 -4.24 -22.07
N MET A 55 -16.31 -3.93 -22.65
CA MET A 55 -15.05 -3.85 -21.91
C MET A 55 -15.31 -2.91 -20.74
N GLU A 56 -15.50 -3.48 -19.56
CA GLU A 56 -15.72 -2.72 -18.34
C GLU A 56 -14.42 -1.97 -18.09
N GLN A 57 -14.49 -0.67 -18.26
CA GLN A 57 -13.32 0.19 -18.17
C GLN A 57 -12.87 0.17 -16.71
N GLN A 58 -11.72 -0.44 -16.44
CA GLN A 58 -11.18 -0.51 -15.09
C GLN A 58 -10.82 0.89 -14.63
N LYS A 59 -11.48 1.37 -13.57
CA LYS A 59 -11.18 2.67 -12.98
C LYS A 59 -10.05 2.53 -11.99
N LEU A 60 -8.96 3.24 -12.23
CA LEU A 60 -7.92 3.48 -11.23
C LEU A 60 -8.30 4.69 -10.37
N SER A 61 -8.10 4.58 -9.08
CA SER A 61 -8.45 5.63 -8.11
C SER A 61 -7.22 6.42 -7.72
N LEU A 62 -7.35 7.75 -7.64
CA LEU A 62 -6.41 8.59 -6.92
C LEU A 62 -7.00 8.86 -5.54
N ILE A 63 -6.31 8.45 -4.47
CA ILE A 63 -6.75 8.71 -3.11
C ILE A 63 -5.73 9.55 -2.35
N THR A 64 -6.23 10.44 -1.51
CA THR A 64 -5.42 11.36 -0.72
C THR A 64 -5.87 11.34 0.73
N SER A 65 -4.97 11.74 1.63
CA SER A 65 -5.29 11.95 3.04
C SER A 65 -5.89 13.34 3.22
N PRO A 66 -7.15 13.45 3.60
CA PRO A 66 -7.76 14.74 3.84
C PRO A 66 -7.34 15.28 5.23
N ASN A 67 -7.31 16.61 5.35
CA ASN A 67 -7.38 17.33 6.62
C ASN A 67 -6.28 17.04 7.65
N TRP A 68 -5.03 16.89 7.22
CA TRP A 68 -3.89 16.90 8.12
C TRP A 68 -3.65 18.30 8.68
N LEU A 69 -3.77 18.50 9.98
CA LEU A 69 -3.43 19.77 10.62
C LEU A 69 -1.91 19.96 10.72
N ASP A 70 -1.18 18.89 11.02
CA ASP A 70 0.26 18.92 11.26
C ASP A 70 1.11 18.60 10.01
N TYR A 71 0.50 18.20 8.90
CA TYR A 71 1.22 17.93 7.65
C TYR A 71 0.63 18.72 6.49
N GLU A 72 1.48 19.20 5.60
CA GLU A 72 1.07 19.95 4.40
C GLU A 72 2.14 19.83 3.32
N LEU A 73 1.75 19.48 2.09
CA LEU A 73 2.59 19.65 0.91
C LEU A 73 2.41 21.11 0.44
N LEU A 74 3.43 21.92 0.68
CA LEU A 74 3.39 23.38 0.40
C LEU A 74 3.60 23.71 -1.06
N ASP A 75 4.51 22.99 -1.74
CA ASP A 75 4.82 23.14 -3.16
C ASP A 75 5.57 21.90 -3.66
N SER A 76 5.59 21.68 -4.98
CA SER A 76 6.34 20.60 -5.62
C SER A 76 6.78 21.01 -7.03
N GLY A 77 7.89 20.45 -7.47
CA GLY A 77 8.43 20.69 -8.81
C GLY A 77 9.95 20.51 -8.86
N ASN A 78 10.52 20.49 -10.05
CA ASN A 78 11.95 20.29 -10.29
C ASN A 78 12.50 19.04 -9.54
N LEU A 79 11.75 17.94 -9.55
CA LEU A 79 12.07 16.69 -8.88
C LEU A 79 12.20 16.79 -7.36
N ARG A 80 11.53 17.77 -6.74
CA ARG A 80 11.56 18.04 -5.30
C ARG A 80 10.17 18.35 -4.77
N LYS A 81 10.00 18.20 -3.46
CA LYS A 81 8.80 18.62 -2.72
C LYS A 81 9.19 19.44 -1.49
N PHE A 82 8.39 20.44 -1.22
CA PHE A 82 8.50 21.31 -0.07
C PHE A 82 7.30 21.07 0.86
N GLU A 83 7.57 20.61 2.06
CA GLU A 83 6.55 20.11 2.97
C GLU A 83 6.68 20.71 4.36
N ARG A 84 5.56 20.77 5.08
CA ARG A 84 5.51 21.13 6.52
C ARG A 84 5.16 19.91 7.34
N PHE A 85 5.92 19.67 8.41
CA PHE A 85 5.71 18.62 9.40
C PHE A 85 5.68 19.25 10.79
N GLY A 86 4.49 19.48 11.34
CA GLY A 86 4.28 20.29 12.53
C GLY A 86 4.74 21.72 12.28
N PRO A 87 5.63 22.29 13.13
CA PRO A 87 6.16 23.64 12.93
C PRO A 87 7.32 23.74 11.93
N TYR A 88 7.87 22.61 11.46
CA TYR A 88 9.11 22.58 10.67
C TYR A 88 8.84 22.29 9.19
N ARG A 89 9.70 22.83 8.32
CA ARG A 89 9.61 22.69 6.88
C ARG A 89 10.79 21.92 6.32
N PHE A 90 10.51 21.08 5.32
CA PHE A 90 11.51 20.20 4.73
C PHE A 90 11.46 20.24 3.21
N ILE A 91 12.64 20.13 2.59
CA ILE A 91 12.76 19.92 1.16
C ILE A 91 13.33 18.52 0.95
N ARG A 92 12.62 17.70 0.17
CA ARG A 92 12.99 16.31 -0.10
C ARG A 92 12.96 16.03 -1.61
N PRO A 93 13.75 15.06 -2.09
CA PRO A 93 13.62 14.56 -3.46
C PRO A 93 12.23 13.98 -3.71
N GLU A 94 11.68 14.29 -4.88
CA GLU A 94 10.43 13.73 -5.40
C GLU A 94 10.53 13.57 -6.92
N PRO A 95 11.05 12.44 -7.42
CA PRO A 95 11.30 12.25 -8.85
C PRO A 95 10.05 12.36 -9.74
N GLN A 96 8.85 12.19 -9.17
CA GLN A 96 7.60 12.32 -9.91
C GLN A 96 7.19 13.77 -10.15
N ALA A 97 7.71 14.74 -9.38
CA ALA A 97 7.40 16.16 -9.54
C ALA A 97 8.23 16.79 -10.70
N MET A 98 7.97 16.33 -11.93
CA MET A 98 8.70 16.75 -13.14
C MET A 98 8.26 18.13 -13.68
N TRP A 99 7.32 18.78 -13.04
CA TRP A 99 6.83 20.11 -13.37
C TRP A 99 7.63 21.22 -12.69
N GLN A 100 7.37 22.47 -13.06
CA GLN A 100 7.93 23.61 -12.37
C GLN A 100 7.19 23.88 -11.05
N PRO A 101 7.88 24.25 -9.96
CA PRO A 101 7.22 24.65 -8.72
C PRO A 101 6.37 25.90 -8.93
N ARG A 102 5.37 26.10 -8.11
CA ARG A 102 4.48 27.28 -8.17
C ARG A 102 5.19 28.55 -7.71
N VAL A 103 6.10 28.38 -6.77
CA VAL A 103 6.94 29.47 -6.25
C VAL A 103 8.41 29.12 -6.52
N ALA A 104 9.22 30.12 -6.88
CA ALA A 104 10.65 29.89 -7.12
C ALA A 104 11.29 29.17 -5.91
N GLU A 105 12.07 28.11 -6.14
CA GLU A 105 12.70 27.34 -5.08
C GLU A 105 13.55 28.18 -4.11
N ALA A 106 14.10 29.30 -4.59
CA ALA A 106 14.84 30.24 -3.75
C ALA A 106 13.99 30.85 -2.62
N ALA A 107 12.65 30.79 -2.73
CA ALA A 107 11.71 31.20 -1.70
C ALA A 107 11.32 30.07 -0.74
N TRP A 108 11.76 28.86 -0.97
CA TRP A 108 11.52 27.72 -0.08
C TRP A 108 12.47 27.78 1.12
N VAL A 109 11.98 28.29 2.23
CA VAL A 109 12.73 28.36 3.50
C VAL A 109 12.45 27.10 4.29
N ALA A 110 13.46 26.23 4.43
CA ALA A 110 13.34 24.94 5.10
C ALA A 110 14.23 24.83 6.33
N ASP A 111 13.77 24.06 7.31
CA ASP A 111 14.53 23.67 8.52
C ASP A 111 15.41 22.43 8.27
N GLY A 112 15.07 21.64 7.24
CA GLY A 112 15.83 20.48 6.80
C GLY A 112 15.74 20.26 5.31
N VAL A 113 16.88 19.89 4.71
CA VAL A 113 16.98 19.53 3.29
C VAL A 113 17.63 18.16 3.19
N PHE A 114 16.97 17.21 2.53
CA PHE A 114 17.60 15.94 2.19
C PHE A 114 18.39 16.06 0.90
N VAL A 115 19.69 15.78 0.98
CA VAL A 115 20.59 15.80 -0.17
C VAL A 115 20.84 14.36 -0.62
N PRO A 116 20.41 13.98 -1.85
CA PRO A 116 20.67 12.65 -2.38
C PRO A 116 22.17 12.36 -2.48
N GLY A 117 22.56 11.11 -2.26
CA GLY A 117 23.92 10.64 -2.52
C GLY A 117 24.23 10.54 -4.02
N LYS A 118 25.50 10.45 -4.37
CA LYS A 118 25.94 10.36 -5.78
C LYS A 118 25.40 9.14 -6.54
N ASN A 119 25.04 8.07 -5.81
CA ASN A 119 24.51 6.82 -6.35
C ASN A 119 23.01 6.61 -6.03
N ASP A 120 22.34 7.64 -5.50
CA ASP A 120 20.97 7.59 -5.03
C ASP A 120 20.01 7.77 -6.21
N GLN A 121 19.83 6.73 -7.01
CA GLN A 121 18.96 6.81 -8.18
C GLN A 121 17.49 6.45 -7.88
N GLU A 122 17.17 5.69 -6.82
CA GLU A 122 15.78 5.24 -6.61
C GLU A 122 15.33 5.08 -5.13
N ASP A 123 16.21 4.67 -4.21
CA ASP A 123 15.78 4.18 -2.89
C ASP A 123 16.12 5.10 -1.70
N GLY A 124 16.76 6.25 -1.92
CA GLY A 124 17.16 7.18 -0.85
C GLY A 124 18.31 6.65 0.00
N GLU A 125 19.01 5.60 -0.44
CA GLU A 125 20.20 5.09 0.22
C GLU A 125 21.45 5.91 -0.19
N GLY A 126 22.20 6.39 0.79
CA GLY A 126 23.46 7.11 0.57
C GLY A 126 23.35 8.63 0.57
N GLY A 127 22.15 9.19 0.79
CA GLY A 127 21.93 10.63 1.00
C GLY A 127 22.08 11.04 2.48
N GLY A 128 21.82 12.32 2.75
CA GLY A 128 21.88 12.85 4.11
C GLY A 128 21.08 14.13 4.31
N TRP A 129 20.76 14.41 5.57
CA TRP A 129 20.05 15.61 5.97
C TRP A 129 21.02 16.76 6.24
N GLN A 130 20.74 17.90 5.66
CA GLN A 130 21.25 19.18 6.10
C GLN A 130 20.18 19.82 6.99
N LEU A 131 20.40 19.82 8.31
CA LEU A 131 19.43 20.26 9.30
C LEU A 131 19.84 21.60 9.91
N SER A 132 18.85 22.46 10.14
CA SER A 132 19.01 23.67 10.92
C SER A 132 19.32 23.34 12.40
N ASN A 133 20.18 24.13 13.03
CA ASN A 133 20.50 24.00 14.47
C ASN A 133 19.27 24.22 15.39
N ARG A 134 18.17 24.71 14.85
CA ARG A 134 16.91 24.90 15.60
C ARG A 134 16.02 23.67 15.61
N LEU A 135 16.33 22.67 14.79
CA LEU A 135 15.52 21.46 14.68
C LEU A 135 15.87 20.50 15.83
N PRO A 136 14.90 20.11 16.67
CA PRO A 136 15.14 19.08 17.68
C PRO A 136 15.33 17.70 17.03
N PRO A 137 15.94 16.73 17.73
CA PRO A 137 16.11 15.37 17.21
C PRO A 137 14.78 14.67 16.87
N SER A 138 13.69 15.06 17.55
CA SER A 138 12.33 14.60 17.28
C SER A 138 11.33 15.63 17.80
N TRP A 139 10.12 15.61 17.24
CA TRP A 139 9.01 16.44 17.71
C TRP A 139 7.69 15.70 17.58
N GLN A 140 6.74 16.08 18.42
CA GLN A 140 5.41 15.47 18.37
C GLN A 140 4.60 16.05 17.22
N MET A 141 3.89 15.13 16.57
CA MET A 141 2.84 15.43 15.58
C MET A 141 1.56 14.70 15.96
N SER A 142 0.48 15.08 15.29
CA SER A 142 -0.84 14.49 15.51
C SER A 142 -1.53 14.18 14.19
N TYR A 143 -2.37 13.16 14.21
CA TYR A 143 -3.39 12.88 13.20
C TYR A 143 -4.64 12.36 13.88
N GLN A 144 -5.74 13.13 13.80
CA GLN A 144 -6.97 12.86 14.56
C GLN A 144 -6.66 12.67 16.06
N SER A 145 -6.98 11.52 16.65
CA SER A 145 -6.70 11.21 18.06
C SER A 145 -5.27 10.72 18.31
N LEU A 146 -4.51 10.37 17.27
CA LEU A 146 -3.15 9.85 17.43
C LEU A 146 -2.14 10.97 17.68
N ARG A 147 -1.15 10.66 18.50
CA ARG A 147 0.07 11.45 18.72
C ARG A 147 1.29 10.58 18.47
N PHE A 148 2.28 11.11 17.79
CA PHE A 148 3.46 10.35 17.39
C PHE A 148 4.67 11.25 17.18
N LEU A 149 5.86 10.65 17.11
CA LEU A 149 7.10 11.36 16.89
C LEU A 149 7.49 11.39 15.41
N ALA A 150 7.72 12.60 14.91
CA ALA A 150 8.47 12.83 13.69
C ALA A 150 9.96 12.98 14.05
N ARG A 151 10.84 12.39 13.23
CA ARG A 151 12.31 12.51 13.35
C ARG A 151 12.98 12.28 11.99
N PRO A 152 14.00 13.04 11.62
CA PRO A 152 14.81 12.72 10.44
C PRO A 152 15.43 11.32 10.60
N THR A 153 15.21 10.46 9.62
CA THR A 153 15.81 9.13 9.57
C THR A 153 17.06 9.16 8.68
N PRO A 154 17.92 8.13 8.69
CA PRO A 154 18.99 8.00 7.71
C PRO A 154 18.52 8.01 6.25
N PHE A 155 17.23 7.76 6.05
CA PHE A 155 16.54 7.83 4.76
C PHE A 155 15.86 9.18 4.58
N ARG A 156 15.25 9.41 3.41
CA ARG A 156 14.57 10.67 3.06
C ARG A 156 13.22 10.92 3.75
N HIS A 157 12.75 10.07 4.67
CA HIS A 157 11.48 10.23 5.38
C HIS A 157 11.67 10.61 6.86
N LEU A 158 10.60 11.08 7.48
CA LEU A 158 10.60 11.57 8.87
C LEU A 158 10.01 10.56 9.88
N GLY A 159 10.07 9.26 9.59
CA GLY A 159 9.62 8.19 10.48
C GLY A 159 8.15 7.78 10.29
N PHE A 160 7.46 8.36 9.34
CA PHE A 160 6.09 7.99 8.94
C PHE A 160 5.80 8.47 7.52
N PHE A 161 4.62 8.10 6.99
CA PHE A 161 4.18 8.33 5.62
C PHE A 161 2.78 8.96 5.64
N PRO A 162 2.66 10.30 5.43
CA PRO A 162 1.39 11.01 5.56
C PRO A 162 0.29 10.50 4.63
N GLU A 163 0.63 10.08 3.42
CA GLU A 163 -0.29 9.54 2.43
C GLU A 163 -1.04 8.30 2.92
N GLN A 164 -0.46 7.53 3.82
CA GLN A 164 -1.06 6.32 4.42
C GLN A 164 -2.31 6.61 5.25
N ALA A 165 -2.50 7.84 5.70
CA ALA A 165 -3.66 8.20 6.52
C ALA A 165 -4.99 7.93 5.80
N ALA A 166 -5.03 8.00 4.47
CA ALA A 166 -6.21 7.61 3.69
C ALA A 166 -6.56 6.11 3.84
N HIS A 167 -5.57 5.25 4.08
CA HIS A 167 -5.80 3.85 4.40
C HIS A 167 -6.21 3.66 5.86
N TRP A 168 -5.61 4.43 6.77
CA TRP A 168 -5.97 4.34 8.20
C TRP A 168 -7.44 4.67 8.40
N ASP A 169 -7.93 5.76 7.81
CA ASP A 169 -9.33 6.19 7.90
C ASP A 169 -10.28 5.16 7.29
N TRP A 170 -9.94 4.66 6.10
CA TRP A 170 -10.75 3.63 5.44
C TRP A 170 -10.82 2.33 6.24
N CYS A 171 -9.70 1.89 6.85
CA CYS A 171 -9.68 0.74 7.74
C CYS A 171 -10.50 0.99 9.01
N ALA A 172 -10.38 2.18 9.63
CA ALA A 172 -11.11 2.54 10.83
C ALA A 172 -12.64 2.55 10.60
N GLU A 173 -13.10 3.10 9.47
CA GLU A 173 -14.51 3.05 9.07
C GLU A 173 -15.00 1.61 8.93
N ALA A 174 -14.21 0.75 8.27
CA ALA A 174 -14.54 -0.65 8.10
C ALA A 174 -14.61 -1.39 9.45
N ILE A 175 -13.63 -1.15 10.36
CA ILE A 175 -13.55 -1.72 11.70
C ILE A 175 -14.79 -1.33 12.52
N THR A 176 -15.14 -0.05 12.54
CA THR A 176 -16.31 0.46 13.26
C THR A 176 -17.60 -0.18 12.75
N SER A 177 -17.76 -0.30 11.42
CA SER A 177 -18.90 -0.97 10.80
C SER A 177 -18.98 -2.44 11.20
N PHE A 178 -17.83 -3.14 11.21
CA PHE A 178 -17.74 -4.53 11.62
C PHE A 178 -18.18 -4.75 13.07
N ILE A 179 -17.69 -3.92 14.00
CA ILE A 179 -18.05 -4.00 15.43
C ILE A 179 -19.55 -3.78 15.62
N HIS A 180 -20.12 -2.80 14.90
CA HIS A 180 -21.54 -2.55 14.97
C HIS A 180 -22.38 -3.78 14.54
N MET A 181 -21.90 -4.48 13.51
CA MET A 181 -22.59 -5.63 12.93
C MET A 181 -22.39 -6.91 13.72
N HIS A 182 -21.14 -7.27 14.02
CA HIS A 182 -20.75 -8.55 14.61
C HIS A 182 -20.71 -8.53 16.14
N LYS A 183 -20.83 -7.36 16.78
CA LYS A 183 -20.77 -7.16 18.25
C LYS A 183 -19.50 -7.72 18.89
N ARG A 184 -18.42 -7.75 18.14
CA ARG A 184 -17.08 -8.14 18.59
C ARG A 184 -16.02 -7.29 17.90
N PRO A 185 -14.83 -7.12 18.52
CA PRO A 185 -13.69 -6.52 17.83
C PRO A 185 -13.21 -7.40 16.68
N PRO A 186 -12.85 -6.83 15.51
CA PRO A 186 -12.15 -7.55 14.47
C PRO A 186 -10.67 -7.74 14.83
N ARG A 187 -10.08 -8.86 14.39
CA ARG A 187 -8.65 -9.14 14.52
C ARG A 187 -7.93 -8.66 13.27
N ILE A 188 -7.03 -7.70 13.43
CA ILE A 188 -6.28 -7.10 12.33
C ILE A 188 -4.81 -7.51 12.41
N LEU A 189 -4.27 -8.00 11.30
CA LEU A 189 -2.85 -8.27 11.11
C LEU A 189 -2.23 -7.14 10.29
N ASN A 190 -1.25 -6.43 10.86
CA ASN A 190 -0.48 -5.43 10.16
C ASN A 190 0.95 -5.92 9.99
N LEU A 191 1.34 -6.23 8.75
CA LEU A 191 2.67 -6.71 8.35
C LEU A 191 3.49 -5.56 7.78
N PHE A 192 4.80 -5.55 8.06
CA PHE A 192 5.70 -4.45 7.75
C PHE A 192 5.22 -3.14 8.40
N ALA A 193 4.80 -3.25 9.66
CA ALA A 193 3.97 -2.26 10.33
C ALA A 193 4.73 -1.01 10.81
N TYR A 194 6.05 -0.99 10.65
CA TYR A 194 6.97 0.11 10.90
C TYR A 194 6.71 0.83 12.24
N SER A 195 6.53 2.18 12.22
CA SER A 195 6.32 3.01 13.43
C SER A 195 4.93 2.89 14.07
N GLY A 196 4.07 2.03 13.54
CA GLY A 196 2.84 1.57 14.17
C GLY A 196 1.59 2.41 13.94
N LEU A 197 1.62 3.49 13.16
CA LEU A 197 0.48 4.41 13.05
C LEU A 197 -0.79 3.72 12.53
N ALA A 198 -0.68 2.86 11.52
CA ALA A 198 -1.82 2.06 11.04
C ALA A 198 -2.37 1.11 12.13
N SER A 199 -1.48 0.51 12.95
CA SER A 199 -1.88 -0.35 14.06
C SER A 199 -2.58 0.42 15.17
N LEU A 200 -2.06 1.59 15.53
CA LEU A 200 -2.64 2.47 16.55
C LEU A 200 -4.01 2.99 16.10
N HIS A 201 -4.14 3.39 14.84
CA HIS A 201 -5.40 3.87 14.30
C HIS A 201 -6.47 2.77 14.25
N ALA A 202 -6.09 1.54 13.85
CA ALA A 202 -6.98 0.39 13.88
C ALA A 202 -7.42 0.03 15.31
N ALA A 203 -6.50 0.07 16.28
CA ALA A 203 -6.84 -0.18 17.69
C ALA A 203 -7.71 0.93 18.29
N ALA A 204 -7.46 2.20 17.95
CA ALA A 204 -8.32 3.33 18.34
C ALA A 204 -9.74 3.18 17.78
N ALA A 205 -9.91 2.55 16.61
CA ALA A 205 -11.20 2.19 16.04
C ALA A 205 -11.86 0.95 16.70
N GLY A 206 -11.18 0.30 17.66
CA GLY A 206 -11.70 -0.83 18.44
C GLY A 206 -11.27 -2.22 17.97
N ALA A 207 -10.26 -2.34 17.13
CA ALA A 207 -9.73 -3.64 16.70
C ALA A 207 -8.73 -4.25 17.70
N GLU A 208 -8.65 -5.60 17.71
CA GLU A 208 -7.50 -6.33 18.25
C GLU A 208 -6.43 -6.42 17.19
N VAL A 209 -5.22 -5.87 17.44
CA VAL A 209 -4.19 -5.73 16.41
C VAL A 209 -2.98 -6.60 16.70
N THR A 210 -2.50 -7.30 15.68
CA THR A 210 -1.16 -7.88 15.66
C THR A 210 -0.28 -7.00 14.78
N HIS A 211 0.64 -6.26 15.40
CA HIS A 211 1.64 -5.41 14.78
C HIS A 211 2.94 -6.19 14.60
N LEU A 212 3.40 -6.34 13.37
CA LEU A 212 4.63 -7.08 13.06
C LEU A 212 5.56 -6.28 12.17
N ASP A 213 6.80 -6.17 12.60
CA ASP A 213 7.89 -5.63 11.79
C ASP A 213 9.19 -6.40 12.07
N ALA A 214 10.06 -6.49 11.07
CA ALA A 214 11.36 -7.16 11.21
C ALA A 214 12.38 -6.29 11.99
N SER A 215 12.20 -4.97 12.00
CA SER A 215 13.10 -4.00 12.62
C SER A 215 12.77 -3.78 14.09
N LYS A 216 13.68 -4.16 14.99
CA LYS A 216 13.56 -3.83 16.44
C LYS A 216 13.40 -2.32 16.69
N LYS A 217 14.06 -1.48 15.85
CA LYS A 217 13.96 -0.01 15.98
C LYS A 217 12.57 0.49 15.61
N ALA A 218 11.97 -0.07 14.56
CA ALA A 218 10.62 0.26 14.14
C ALA A 218 9.60 -0.12 15.21
N VAL A 219 9.69 -1.35 15.76
CA VAL A 219 8.82 -1.80 16.84
C VAL A 219 9.01 -0.96 18.11
N ALA A 220 10.23 -0.55 18.46
CA ALA A 220 10.47 0.35 19.59
C ALA A 220 9.81 1.72 19.36
N GLN A 221 9.89 2.27 18.15
CA GLN A 221 9.19 3.51 17.80
C GLN A 221 7.66 3.36 17.86
N ALA A 222 7.13 2.20 17.48
CA ALA A 222 5.70 1.92 17.62
C ALA A 222 5.26 1.90 19.10
N PHE A 223 6.09 1.39 20.02
CA PHE A 223 5.85 1.49 21.45
C PHE A 223 5.86 2.94 21.95
N GLU A 224 6.86 3.76 21.53
CA GLU A 224 6.92 5.18 21.87
C GLU A 224 5.63 5.90 21.41
N ASN A 225 5.18 5.66 20.19
CA ASN A 225 3.96 6.25 19.65
C ASN A 225 2.70 5.77 20.39
N ARG A 226 2.63 4.49 20.77
CA ARG A 226 1.55 3.97 21.62
C ARG A 226 1.45 4.71 22.95
N ASP A 227 2.60 4.92 23.59
CA ASP A 227 2.67 5.55 24.90
C ASP A 227 2.29 7.04 24.82
N LEU A 228 2.68 7.74 23.75
CA LEU A 228 2.24 9.10 23.46
C LEU A 228 0.73 9.21 23.22
N CYS A 229 0.11 8.18 22.67
CA CYS A 229 -1.34 8.13 22.51
C CYS A 229 -2.09 7.77 23.80
N GLY A 230 -1.41 7.42 24.90
CA GLY A 230 -2.05 6.91 26.11
C GLY A 230 -2.75 5.55 25.90
N MET A 231 -2.24 4.73 24.96
CA MET A 231 -2.85 3.48 24.53
C MET A 231 -2.11 2.24 25.08
N GLN A 232 -1.55 2.33 26.31
CA GLN A 232 -0.80 1.23 26.91
C GLN A 232 -1.63 -0.05 27.07
N ASP A 233 -2.92 0.11 27.37
CA ASP A 233 -3.87 -0.97 27.57
C ASP A 233 -4.61 -1.39 26.29
N ALA A 234 -4.30 -0.77 25.15
CA ALA A 234 -4.92 -1.14 23.87
C ALA A 234 -4.53 -2.57 23.47
N PRO A 235 -5.45 -3.35 22.88
CA PRO A 235 -5.21 -4.73 22.50
C PRO A 235 -4.30 -4.87 21.27
N ILE A 236 -3.05 -4.39 21.40
CA ILE A 236 -2.03 -4.45 20.35
C ILE A 236 -0.92 -5.39 20.77
N ARG A 237 -0.73 -6.45 20.00
CA ARG A 237 0.39 -7.39 20.14
C ARG A 237 1.52 -6.98 19.22
N PHE A 238 2.61 -6.44 19.78
CA PHE A 238 3.81 -6.08 19.05
C PHE A 238 4.77 -7.26 18.89
N ILE A 239 5.26 -7.49 17.68
CA ILE A 239 6.12 -8.63 17.36
C ILE A 239 7.27 -8.16 16.46
N THR A 240 8.50 -8.52 16.84
CA THR A 240 9.67 -8.41 15.97
C THR A 240 9.96 -9.76 15.34
N ASP A 241 9.58 -9.95 14.07
CA ASP A 241 9.80 -11.20 13.33
C ASP A 241 9.77 -10.92 11.81
N ASP A 242 10.23 -11.91 11.02
CA ASP A 242 10.05 -11.94 9.58
C ASP A 242 8.57 -12.20 9.22
N ALA A 243 8.04 -11.46 8.24
CA ALA A 243 6.62 -11.53 7.87
C ALA A 243 6.22 -12.92 7.34
N THR A 244 7.03 -13.51 6.47
CA THR A 244 6.76 -14.83 5.88
C THR A 244 6.75 -15.92 6.95
N ARG A 245 7.78 -15.93 7.81
CA ARG A 245 7.88 -16.91 8.92
C ARG A 245 6.75 -16.77 9.93
N PHE A 246 6.37 -15.53 10.23
CA PHE A 246 5.24 -15.26 11.12
C PHE A 246 3.94 -15.81 10.54
N VAL A 247 3.62 -15.47 9.28
CA VAL A 247 2.40 -15.94 8.60
C VAL A 247 2.36 -17.46 8.53
N GLU A 248 3.46 -18.13 8.19
CA GLU A 248 3.55 -19.60 8.21
C GLU A 248 3.29 -20.20 9.59
N ARG A 249 3.79 -19.54 10.64
CA ARG A 249 3.55 -19.99 12.02
C ARG A 249 2.08 -19.84 12.42
N GLU A 250 1.44 -18.76 12.05
CA GLU A 250 0.03 -18.53 12.33
C GLU A 250 -0.87 -19.52 11.55
N LEU A 251 -0.52 -19.87 10.31
CA LEU A 251 -1.19 -20.93 9.55
C LEU A 251 -1.11 -22.30 10.27
N ARG A 252 0.09 -22.70 10.73
CA ARG A 252 0.26 -23.95 11.49
C ARG A 252 -0.52 -23.96 12.80
N ARG A 253 -0.84 -22.78 13.35
CA ARG A 253 -1.63 -22.63 14.59
C ARG A 253 -3.13 -22.46 14.31
N ASN A 254 -3.56 -22.56 13.05
CA ASN A 254 -4.94 -22.32 12.63
C ASN A 254 -5.49 -20.95 13.10
N LYS A 255 -4.62 -19.93 13.17
CA LYS A 255 -5.05 -18.57 13.49
C LYS A 255 -5.65 -17.92 12.26
N THR A 256 -6.64 -17.06 12.49
CA THR A 256 -7.28 -16.27 11.41
C THR A 256 -7.42 -14.82 11.82
N TYR A 257 -7.51 -13.96 10.81
CA TYR A 257 -7.64 -12.51 10.94
C TYR A 257 -8.81 -12.02 10.10
N ASP A 258 -9.50 -10.98 10.59
CA ASP A 258 -10.63 -10.37 9.90
C ASP A 258 -10.16 -9.31 8.89
N GLY A 259 -9.00 -8.68 9.13
CA GLY A 259 -8.38 -7.75 8.19
C GLY A 259 -6.87 -7.88 8.15
N ILE A 260 -6.27 -7.63 6.98
CA ILE A 260 -4.81 -7.66 6.80
C ILE A 260 -4.35 -6.39 6.09
N ILE A 261 -3.32 -5.75 6.65
CA ILE A 261 -2.63 -4.59 6.09
C ILE A 261 -1.20 -5.00 5.76
N LEU A 262 -0.75 -4.70 4.53
CA LEU A 262 0.60 -5.00 4.05
C LEU A 262 1.21 -3.75 3.40
N ASP A 263 2.42 -3.41 3.84
CA ASP A 263 3.22 -2.32 3.27
C ASP A 263 4.68 -2.79 3.10
N PRO A 264 4.91 -3.79 2.22
CA PRO A 264 6.21 -4.41 2.08
C PRO A 264 7.23 -3.45 1.46
N PRO A 265 8.47 -3.42 1.97
CA PRO A 265 9.56 -2.70 1.31
C PRO A 265 9.98 -3.40 0.02
N LYS A 266 10.67 -2.66 -0.87
CA LYS A 266 11.26 -3.26 -2.07
C LYS A 266 12.28 -4.35 -1.71
N TYR A 267 13.15 -4.06 -0.74
CA TYR A 267 14.13 -4.98 -0.16
C TYR A 267 14.10 -4.90 1.36
N GLY A 268 14.46 -5.99 2.01
CA GLY A 268 14.54 -6.02 3.46
C GLY A 268 15.37 -7.19 3.99
N ARG A 269 15.73 -7.11 5.27
CA ARG A 269 16.34 -8.22 6.01
C ARG A 269 15.52 -8.51 7.24
N GLY A 270 15.17 -9.77 7.42
CA GLY A 270 14.56 -10.28 8.65
C GLY A 270 15.55 -10.26 9.83
N PRO A 271 15.05 -10.40 11.06
CA PRO A 271 15.84 -10.30 12.28
C PRO A 271 16.88 -11.42 12.45
N LYS A 272 16.79 -12.48 11.66
CA LYS A 272 17.72 -13.63 11.64
C LYS A 272 18.50 -13.74 10.32
N GLY A 273 18.50 -12.67 9.49
CA GLY A 273 19.20 -12.62 8.23
C GLY A 273 18.39 -13.10 7.03
N GLU A 274 17.08 -13.33 7.20
CA GLU A 274 16.18 -13.59 6.10
C GLU A 274 16.27 -12.44 5.09
N PHE A 275 16.17 -12.76 3.80
CA PHE A 275 16.20 -11.77 2.73
C PHE A 275 14.79 -11.66 2.14
N TRP A 276 14.31 -10.42 2.04
CA TRP A 276 13.05 -10.08 1.41
C TRP A 276 13.30 -9.32 0.11
N ARG A 277 12.63 -9.72 -0.93
CA ARG A 277 12.59 -9.05 -2.22
C ARG A 277 11.17 -9.05 -2.77
N ILE A 278 10.60 -7.89 -3.01
CA ILE A 278 9.18 -7.78 -3.35
C ILE A 278 8.81 -8.55 -4.62
N GLU A 279 9.68 -8.56 -5.62
CA GLU A 279 9.44 -9.22 -6.90
C GLU A 279 9.34 -10.76 -6.76
N ASP A 280 10.05 -11.33 -5.80
CA ASP A 280 10.11 -12.79 -5.59
C ASP A 280 9.14 -13.25 -4.49
N ASP A 281 8.98 -12.46 -3.42
CA ASP A 281 8.36 -12.90 -2.17
C ASP A 281 6.91 -12.41 -1.98
N LEU A 282 6.48 -11.35 -2.70
CA LEU A 282 5.16 -10.76 -2.50
C LEU A 282 4.03 -11.75 -2.81
N THR A 283 4.05 -12.36 -3.98
CA THR A 283 2.97 -13.28 -4.39
C THR A 283 2.86 -14.50 -3.46
N PRO A 284 3.96 -15.19 -3.08
CA PRO A 284 3.90 -16.26 -2.09
C PRO A 284 3.36 -15.82 -0.72
N LEU A 285 3.76 -14.61 -0.25
CA LEU A 285 3.26 -14.07 1.01
C LEU A 285 1.75 -13.79 0.94
N LEU A 286 1.29 -13.15 -0.12
CA LEU A 286 -0.14 -12.84 -0.32
C LEU A 286 -1.00 -14.11 -0.34
N GLN A 287 -0.54 -15.18 -1.00
CA GLN A 287 -1.22 -16.49 -1.02
C GLN A 287 -1.38 -17.08 0.39
N LYS A 288 -0.37 -16.94 1.23
CA LYS A 288 -0.44 -17.37 2.63
C LYS A 288 -1.34 -16.45 3.46
N CYS A 289 -1.28 -15.13 3.25
CA CYS A 289 -2.17 -14.16 3.89
C CYS A 289 -3.64 -14.44 3.56
N ARG A 290 -3.94 -14.83 2.30
CA ARG A 290 -5.29 -15.24 1.90
C ARG A 290 -5.83 -16.39 2.77
N GLN A 291 -4.99 -17.36 3.14
CA GLN A 291 -5.38 -18.49 3.98
C GLN A 291 -5.59 -18.09 5.44
N LEU A 292 -5.03 -16.96 5.87
CA LEU A 292 -5.25 -16.40 7.22
C LEU A 292 -6.55 -15.61 7.32
N LEU A 293 -7.21 -15.25 6.21
CA LEU A 293 -8.47 -14.52 6.27
C LEU A 293 -9.57 -15.40 6.88
N SER A 294 -10.29 -14.83 7.85
CA SER A 294 -11.41 -15.50 8.52
C SER A 294 -12.62 -15.65 7.59
N ILE A 295 -13.62 -16.41 8.03
CA ILE A 295 -14.91 -16.45 7.32
C ILE A 295 -15.62 -15.10 7.30
N ASP A 296 -15.40 -14.28 8.32
CA ASP A 296 -15.92 -12.93 8.46
C ASP A 296 -14.92 -11.87 7.94
N ALA A 297 -14.05 -12.24 6.99
CA ALA A 297 -13.03 -11.35 6.48
C ALA A 297 -13.61 -9.99 6.07
N LEU A 298 -12.95 -8.93 6.51
CA LEU A 298 -13.39 -7.55 6.39
C LEU A 298 -12.70 -6.83 5.23
N PHE A 299 -11.36 -6.88 5.22
CA PHE A 299 -10.55 -6.23 4.18
C PHE A 299 -9.15 -6.83 4.03
N MET A 300 -8.51 -6.48 2.90
CA MET A 300 -7.08 -6.60 2.67
C MET A 300 -6.57 -5.34 2.00
N VAL A 301 -5.52 -4.73 2.54
CA VAL A 301 -4.86 -3.54 1.99
C VAL A 301 -3.43 -3.87 1.66
N LEU A 302 -3.04 -3.58 0.42
CA LEU A 302 -1.66 -3.68 -0.07
C LEU A 302 -1.22 -2.31 -0.55
N THR A 303 -0.12 -1.80 0.00
CA THR A 303 0.58 -0.62 -0.49
C THR A 303 1.93 -1.02 -1.03
N ILE A 304 2.37 -0.43 -2.13
CA ILE A 304 3.65 -0.73 -2.77
C ILE A 304 4.37 0.57 -3.09
N TYR A 305 5.52 0.76 -2.45
CA TYR A 305 6.43 1.89 -2.68
C TYR A 305 7.61 1.51 -3.57
N ALA A 306 8.22 2.52 -4.17
CA ALA A 306 9.57 2.46 -4.76
C ALA A 306 9.81 1.34 -5.77
N ILE A 307 8.76 0.87 -6.47
CA ILE A 307 8.92 -0.07 -7.58
C ILE A 307 8.49 0.56 -8.91
N ARG A 308 9.16 0.20 -9.99
CA ARG A 308 8.76 0.59 -11.36
C ARG A 308 7.63 -0.32 -11.84
N ALA A 309 6.49 -0.27 -11.17
CA ALA A 309 5.31 -1.04 -11.54
C ALA A 309 4.09 -0.13 -11.61
N SER A 310 3.18 -0.44 -12.50
CA SER A 310 1.86 0.19 -12.56
C SER A 310 1.02 -0.23 -11.36
N SER A 311 0.05 0.60 -10.96
CA SER A 311 -1.00 0.24 -9.99
C SER A 311 -1.79 -1.01 -10.39
N LEU A 312 -1.78 -1.39 -11.67
CA LEU A 312 -2.32 -2.66 -12.15
C LEU A 312 -1.58 -3.88 -11.57
N ALA A 313 -0.29 -3.76 -11.25
CA ALA A 313 0.44 -4.85 -10.61
C ALA A 313 -0.12 -5.14 -9.20
N ALA A 314 -0.37 -4.10 -8.39
CA ALA A 314 -1.02 -4.25 -7.09
C ALA A 314 -2.46 -4.79 -7.24
N HIS A 315 -3.19 -4.31 -8.26
CA HIS A 315 -4.54 -4.77 -8.56
C HIS A 315 -4.58 -6.28 -8.78
N TYR A 316 -3.84 -6.77 -9.77
CA TYR A 316 -3.88 -8.20 -10.14
C TYR A 316 -3.25 -9.09 -9.06
N ALA A 317 -2.29 -8.58 -8.29
CA ALA A 317 -1.74 -9.33 -7.16
C ALA A 317 -2.83 -9.69 -6.12
N LEU A 318 -3.82 -8.81 -5.90
CA LEU A 318 -4.96 -9.11 -5.01
C LEU A 318 -6.15 -9.75 -5.74
N ALA A 319 -6.47 -9.31 -6.96
CA ALA A 319 -7.66 -9.75 -7.69
C ALA A 319 -7.69 -11.27 -7.90
N ASP A 320 -6.57 -11.82 -8.41
CA ASP A 320 -6.47 -13.26 -8.71
C ASP A 320 -6.58 -14.12 -7.45
N MET A 321 -6.09 -13.60 -6.34
CA MET A 321 -6.05 -14.30 -5.08
C MET A 321 -7.40 -14.28 -4.34
N LEU A 322 -8.22 -13.23 -4.54
CA LEU A 322 -9.47 -13.00 -3.83
C LEU A 322 -10.71 -13.23 -4.69
N VAL A 323 -10.55 -13.75 -5.90
CA VAL A 323 -11.64 -13.91 -6.88
C VAL A 323 -12.82 -14.72 -6.35
N ASP A 324 -12.59 -15.69 -5.49
CA ASP A 324 -13.59 -16.58 -4.89
C ASP A 324 -14.26 -16.00 -3.63
N MET A 325 -13.73 -14.90 -3.10
CA MET A 325 -14.27 -14.27 -1.87
C MET A 325 -15.38 -13.27 -2.12
N GLY A 326 -15.57 -12.86 -3.38
CA GLY A 326 -16.47 -11.76 -3.72
C GLY A 326 -15.99 -10.42 -3.15
N GLY A 327 -16.88 -9.42 -3.11
CA GLY A 327 -16.53 -8.10 -2.60
C GLY A 327 -16.10 -7.11 -3.68
N SER A 328 -15.46 -6.03 -3.27
CA SER A 328 -15.01 -4.96 -4.16
C SER A 328 -13.50 -4.76 -4.01
N LEU A 329 -12.83 -4.55 -5.14
CA LEU A 329 -11.40 -4.23 -5.18
C LEU A 329 -11.21 -2.85 -5.80
N ALA A 330 -10.64 -1.92 -5.05
CA ALA A 330 -10.19 -0.63 -5.54
C ALA A 330 -8.66 -0.64 -5.64
N SER A 331 -8.12 -0.03 -6.68
CA SER A 331 -6.69 0.10 -6.89
C SER A 331 -6.35 1.42 -7.57
N GLY A 332 -5.13 1.87 -7.43
CA GLY A 332 -4.69 3.13 -8.01
C GLY A 332 -3.47 3.70 -7.31
N GLU A 333 -3.44 5.01 -7.16
CA GLU A 333 -2.33 5.74 -6.56
C GLU A 333 -2.72 6.41 -5.26
N LEU A 334 -1.87 6.28 -4.27
CA LEU A 334 -1.91 6.98 -3.00
C LEU A 334 -1.08 8.25 -3.13
N ALA A 335 -1.69 9.40 -2.96
CA ALA A 335 -1.05 10.68 -3.24
C ALA A 335 -1.20 11.67 -2.09
N VAL A 336 -0.37 12.69 -2.12
CA VAL A 336 -0.55 13.91 -1.32
C VAL A 336 -1.00 15.06 -2.23
N GLN A 337 -1.94 15.84 -1.75
CA GLN A 337 -2.42 17.02 -2.45
C GLN A 337 -1.60 18.24 -2.04
N GLU A 338 -1.17 19.00 -3.03
CA GLU A 338 -0.51 20.28 -2.81
C GLU A 338 -1.50 21.33 -2.33
N SER A 339 -1.15 22.02 -1.24
CA SER A 339 -1.96 23.10 -0.71
C SER A 339 -2.01 24.27 -1.71
N PRO A 340 -3.15 24.96 -1.84
CA PRO A 340 -3.20 26.16 -2.64
C PRO A 340 -2.26 27.23 -2.06
N PRO A 341 -1.52 27.96 -2.88
CA PRO A 341 -0.62 29.00 -2.42
C PRO A 341 -1.40 30.08 -1.65
N LYS A 342 -0.80 30.57 -0.58
CA LYS A 342 -1.43 31.66 0.21
C LYS A 342 -1.52 32.94 -0.60
N ILE A 343 -2.64 33.66 -0.45
CA ILE A 343 -2.91 34.94 -1.12
C ILE A 343 -1.69 35.88 -0.94
N GLY A 344 -1.18 36.42 -2.04
CA GLY A 344 -0.04 37.37 -2.04
C GLY A 344 1.30 36.77 -2.51
N GLN A 345 1.44 35.48 -2.67
CA GLN A 345 2.70 34.86 -3.14
C GLN A 345 2.85 34.71 -4.66
N THR A 346 1.78 34.71 -5.43
CA THR A 346 1.82 34.41 -6.86
C THR A 346 1.18 35.44 -7.77
N GLY A 347 0.47 36.46 -7.25
CA GLY A 347 -0.28 37.41 -8.05
C GLY A 347 -1.44 36.84 -8.88
N ILE A 348 -1.67 35.53 -8.84
CA ILE A 348 -2.75 34.82 -9.53
C ILE A 348 -3.88 34.57 -8.51
N LEU A 349 -5.13 34.75 -8.95
CA LEU A 349 -6.29 34.47 -8.11
C LEU A 349 -6.31 32.98 -7.75
N GLN A 350 -6.40 32.66 -6.46
CA GLN A 350 -6.37 31.31 -5.89
C GLN A 350 -7.44 30.38 -6.49
N ALA A 351 -8.55 30.94 -6.95
CA ALA A 351 -9.69 30.23 -7.56
C ALA A 351 -9.37 29.58 -8.92
N GLU A 352 -8.32 30.01 -9.60
CA GLU A 352 -7.95 29.52 -10.93
C GLU A 352 -6.87 28.45 -10.92
N MET A 353 -6.30 28.16 -9.75
CA MET A 353 -5.20 27.19 -9.66
C MET A 353 -5.75 25.77 -9.40
N GLN A 354 -5.64 24.94 -10.41
CA GLN A 354 -5.98 23.52 -10.28
C GLN A 354 -5.11 22.84 -9.20
N ALA A 355 -5.73 22.03 -8.33
CA ALA A 355 -5.01 21.26 -7.35
C ALA A 355 -3.99 20.32 -8.03
N ARG A 356 -2.76 20.25 -7.51
CA ARG A 356 -1.76 19.29 -7.94
C ARG A 356 -1.65 18.16 -6.92
N TYR A 357 -1.37 16.97 -7.42
CA TYR A 357 -1.22 15.77 -6.62
C TYR A 357 0.13 15.14 -6.92
N VAL A 358 0.81 14.70 -5.89
CA VAL A 358 2.08 13.97 -6.00
C VAL A 358 1.82 12.54 -5.55
N ALA A 359 1.87 11.61 -6.51
CA ALA A 359 1.72 10.20 -6.21
C ALA A 359 2.91 9.70 -5.38
N GLN A 360 2.64 8.92 -4.34
CA GLN A 360 3.66 8.41 -3.42
C GLN A 360 3.79 6.90 -3.50
N ALA A 361 2.68 6.19 -3.67
CA ALA A 361 2.64 4.74 -3.72
C ALA A 361 1.51 4.23 -4.61
N ASN A 362 1.65 3.00 -5.08
CA ASN A 362 0.55 2.23 -5.65
C ASN A 362 -0.19 1.48 -4.55
N PHE A 363 -1.50 1.32 -4.69
CA PHE A 363 -2.28 0.53 -3.74
C PHE A 363 -3.28 -0.40 -4.41
N ALA A 364 -3.66 -1.44 -3.68
CA ALA A 364 -4.87 -2.21 -3.91
C ALA A 364 -5.52 -2.49 -2.55
N ARG A 365 -6.85 -2.28 -2.45
CA ARG A 365 -7.61 -2.59 -1.24
C ARG A 365 -8.89 -3.31 -1.61
N TRP A 366 -9.04 -4.48 -1.02
CA TRP A 366 -10.21 -5.29 -1.14
C TRP A 366 -11.10 -5.13 0.11
N ARG A 367 -12.42 -5.07 -0.10
CA ARG A 367 -13.42 -5.08 0.96
C ARG A 367 -14.42 -6.20 0.69
N SER A 368 -14.71 -7.00 1.68
CA SER A 368 -15.69 -8.08 1.59
C SER A 368 -17.08 -7.56 1.23
N ALA A 369 -17.84 -8.36 0.45
CA ALA A 369 -19.26 -8.10 0.19
C ALA A 369 -20.16 -8.47 1.37
N ARG A 370 -19.65 -9.23 2.31
CA ARG A 370 -20.41 -9.65 3.50
C ARG A 370 -20.60 -8.43 4.40
N ARG A 371 -21.83 -7.95 4.41
CA ARG A 371 -22.31 -6.83 5.24
C ARG A 371 -22.89 -7.39 6.52
#